data_18a69f38520419c5e12b1b772e5b2d58
#
_entry.id   18a69f38520419c5e12b1b772e5b2d58
#
_cell.length_a   1.000
_cell.length_b   1.000
_cell.length_c   1.000
_cell.angle_alpha   90.00
_cell.angle_beta   90.00
_cell.angle_gamma   90.00
#
_symmetry.space_group_name_H-M   'P 1'
#
loop_
_entity.id
_entity.type
_entity.pdbx_description
1 polymer ?
#
loop_
_entity_poly.entity_id
_entity_poly.type
_entity_poly.pdbx_seq_one_letter_code
_entity_poly.pdbx_strand_id
1 'polypeptide(L)'
;MAKVGVPGGRRRPAPEHPPRIRPMRMTDVAQVHAIDCAVSAIPWPRHMLHAELGKSGTLDIVCMVGSEVVGFVLASRYADVWHVLNVAVRPDYRRRGIGRTMLLEVFERAQALPNLGFTLEVRVSNSGAISLYRGLGFADHGIRAGYYTDNNEDALIMWRGGSPEDPAPEARG
;
A
#
# COMPACT_ATOMS: atom_id res chain seq x y z
N MET A 1 -24.98 -8.95 -42.24
CA MET A 1 -24.15 -9.21 -41.02
C MET A 1 -23.34 -7.96 -40.70
N ALA A 2 -23.79 -7.19 -39.74
CA ALA A 2 -23.09 -5.95 -39.32
C ALA A 2 -22.08 -6.32 -38.22
N LYS A 3 -20.80 -6.01 -38.44
CA LYS A 3 -19.73 -6.11 -37.41
C LYS A 3 -19.91 -4.99 -36.40
N VAL A 4 -20.31 -5.33 -35.17
CA VAL A 4 -20.30 -4.41 -34.06
C VAL A 4 -18.81 -4.22 -33.62
N GLY A 5 -18.28 -3.04 -33.91
CA GLY A 5 -16.94 -2.66 -33.47
C GLY A 5 -16.92 -2.46 -31.95
N VAL A 6 -16.04 -3.20 -31.25
CA VAL A 6 -15.73 -3.02 -29.84
C VAL A 6 -15.11 -1.60 -29.67
N PRO A 7 -15.65 -0.72 -28.82
CA PRO A 7 -15.03 0.59 -28.60
C PRO A 7 -13.68 0.40 -27.92
N GLY A 8 -12.62 0.71 -28.63
CA GLY A 8 -11.27 0.71 -28.12
C GLY A 8 -11.16 1.58 -26.85
N GLY A 9 -10.75 0.99 -25.74
CA GLY A 9 -10.53 1.69 -24.49
C GLY A 9 -9.59 2.88 -24.71
N ARG A 10 -10.10 4.09 -24.54
CA ARG A 10 -9.30 5.32 -24.62
C ARG A 10 -8.19 5.23 -23.57
N ARG A 11 -6.95 5.17 -24.00
CA ARG A 11 -5.79 5.37 -23.11
C ARG A 11 -6.00 6.74 -22.45
N ARG A 12 -6.10 6.74 -21.13
CA ARG A 12 -6.15 8.01 -20.37
C ARG A 12 -4.87 8.79 -20.69
N PRO A 13 -4.96 10.11 -20.92
CA PRO A 13 -3.79 10.94 -21.17
C PRO A 13 -2.78 10.78 -20.03
N ALA A 14 -1.50 10.82 -20.36
CA ALA A 14 -0.45 10.87 -19.38
C ALA A 14 -0.64 12.11 -18.49
N PRO A 15 -0.33 12.02 -17.18
CA PRO A 15 -0.41 13.20 -16.32
C PRO A 15 0.56 14.27 -16.83
N GLU A 16 0.16 15.52 -16.80
CA GLU A 16 0.98 16.67 -17.23
C GLU A 16 2.29 16.79 -16.44
N HIS A 17 2.31 16.24 -15.21
CA HIS A 17 3.50 16.18 -14.36
C HIS A 17 3.83 14.73 -13.99
N PRO A 18 5.14 14.37 -13.98
CA PRO A 18 5.56 13.04 -13.54
C PRO A 18 5.22 12.82 -12.05
N PRO A 19 4.81 11.61 -11.66
CA PRO A 19 4.59 11.27 -10.26
C PRO A 19 5.87 11.46 -9.44
N ARG A 20 5.76 12.09 -8.26
CA ARG A 20 6.87 12.25 -7.29
C ARG A 20 6.47 11.64 -5.97
N ILE A 21 7.35 10.83 -5.39
CA ILE A 21 7.17 10.26 -4.06
C ILE A 21 8.01 11.04 -3.05
N ARG A 22 7.41 11.34 -1.90
CA ARG A 22 8.07 12.00 -0.77
C ARG A 22 7.48 11.56 0.56
N PRO A 23 8.17 11.81 1.69
CA PRO A 23 7.56 11.64 3.00
C PRO A 23 6.25 12.44 3.11
N MET A 24 5.27 11.83 3.76
CA MET A 24 3.99 12.46 4.08
C MET A 24 4.20 13.57 5.12
N ARG A 25 3.43 14.64 5.02
CA ARG A 25 3.45 15.78 5.93
C ARG A 25 2.07 15.97 6.57
N MET A 26 2.01 16.67 7.68
CA MET A 26 0.73 17.01 8.33
C MET A 26 -0.23 17.75 7.40
N THR A 27 0.29 18.56 6.48
CA THR A 27 -0.50 19.28 5.47
C THR A 27 -1.15 18.37 4.43
N ASP A 28 -0.70 17.12 4.29
CA ASP A 28 -1.24 16.15 3.32
C ASP A 28 -2.44 15.38 3.89
N VAL A 29 -2.62 15.38 5.21
CA VAL A 29 -3.65 14.55 5.90
C VAL A 29 -5.04 14.75 5.32
N ALA A 30 -5.41 15.97 4.93
CA ALA A 30 -6.73 16.23 4.35
C ALA A 30 -6.91 15.49 3.00
N GLN A 31 -5.91 15.52 2.13
CA GLN A 31 -5.96 14.85 0.83
C GLN A 31 -5.85 13.33 0.98
N VAL A 32 -4.99 12.85 1.87
CA VAL A 32 -4.84 11.41 2.20
C VAL A 32 -6.16 10.85 2.71
N HIS A 33 -6.79 11.53 3.69
CA HIS A 33 -8.09 11.13 4.20
C HIS A 33 -9.18 11.11 3.12
N ALA A 34 -9.18 12.10 2.21
CA ALA A 34 -10.14 12.12 1.11
C ALA A 34 -9.96 10.92 0.16
N ILE A 35 -8.71 10.51 -0.12
CA ILE A 35 -8.42 9.31 -0.91
C ILE A 35 -8.90 8.07 -0.18
N ASP A 36 -8.59 7.94 1.11
CA ASP A 36 -8.98 6.79 1.91
C ASP A 36 -10.51 6.65 1.97
N CYS A 37 -11.24 7.73 2.22
CA CYS A 37 -12.71 7.75 2.16
C CYS A 37 -13.28 7.34 0.79
N ALA A 38 -12.57 7.61 -0.29
CA ALA A 38 -13.03 7.25 -1.63
C ALA A 38 -12.82 5.77 -1.99
N VAL A 39 -11.97 5.04 -1.24
CA VAL A 39 -11.56 3.68 -1.62
C VAL A 39 -11.72 2.65 -0.51
N SER A 40 -11.83 3.07 0.74
CA SER A 40 -11.96 2.19 1.91
C SER A 40 -13.39 2.21 2.45
N ALA A 41 -13.91 1.04 2.81
CA ALA A 41 -15.19 0.93 3.53
C ALA A 41 -15.08 1.44 4.98
N ILE A 42 -13.89 1.34 5.58
CA ILE A 42 -13.58 1.85 6.92
C ILE A 42 -12.35 2.75 6.80
N PRO A 43 -12.53 4.04 6.40
CA PRO A 43 -11.40 4.95 6.28
C PRO A 43 -10.84 5.33 7.64
N TRP A 44 -9.54 5.57 7.69
CA TRP A 44 -8.87 6.07 8.89
C TRP A 44 -9.35 7.48 9.24
N PRO A 45 -9.83 7.72 10.47
CA PRO A 45 -10.14 9.05 10.93
C PRO A 45 -8.91 9.97 10.88
N ARG A 46 -9.12 11.26 10.62
CA ARG A 46 -8.01 12.23 10.51
C ARG A 46 -7.10 12.25 11.73
N HIS A 47 -7.67 12.13 12.94
CA HIS A 47 -6.86 12.12 14.18
C HIS A 47 -5.93 10.91 14.25
N MET A 48 -6.33 9.75 13.71
CA MET A 48 -5.45 8.58 13.62
C MET A 48 -4.32 8.79 12.62
N LEU A 49 -4.59 9.42 11.47
CA LEU A 49 -3.55 9.79 10.51
C LEU A 49 -2.55 10.78 11.12
N HIS A 50 -3.02 11.78 11.87
CA HIS A 50 -2.14 12.69 12.61
C HIS A 50 -1.30 11.97 13.67
N ALA A 51 -1.91 11.04 14.41
CA ALA A 51 -1.22 10.27 15.43
C ALA A 51 -0.16 9.34 14.81
N GLU A 52 -0.44 8.73 13.66
CA GLU A 52 0.52 7.88 12.96
C GLU A 52 1.74 8.66 12.53
N LEU A 53 1.56 9.79 11.87
CA LEU A 53 2.66 10.69 11.43
C LEU A 53 3.54 11.20 12.58
N GLY A 54 3.03 11.24 13.80
CA GLY A 54 3.76 11.66 15.00
C GLY A 54 4.62 10.56 15.64
N LYS A 55 4.50 9.32 15.18
CA LYS A 55 5.24 8.19 15.77
C LYS A 55 6.66 8.09 15.20
N SER A 56 7.56 7.60 16.04
CA SER A 56 8.87 7.12 15.57
C SER A 56 8.72 5.74 14.92
N GLY A 57 9.56 5.43 13.94
CA GLY A 57 9.54 4.12 13.26
C GLY A 57 8.39 3.98 12.26
N THR A 58 7.98 5.07 11.62
CA THR A 58 7.04 5.04 10.50
C THR A 58 7.72 5.39 9.19
N LEU A 59 7.20 4.84 8.10
CA LEU A 59 7.53 5.18 6.71
C LEU A 59 6.25 5.56 5.98
N ASP A 60 5.75 6.76 6.28
CA ASP A 60 4.55 7.30 5.67
C ASP A 60 4.93 8.16 4.47
N ILE A 61 4.45 7.80 3.30
CA ILE A 61 4.78 8.48 2.05
C ILE A 61 3.54 8.82 1.24
N VAL A 62 3.66 9.85 0.42
CA VAL A 62 2.65 10.24 -0.56
C VAL A 62 3.25 10.27 -1.97
N CYS A 63 2.42 9.93 -2.95
CA CYS A 63 2.69 10.16 -4.36
C CYS A 63 1.94 11.41 -4.81
N MET A 64 2.68 12.35 -5.40
CA MET A 64 2.19 13.64 -5.88
C MET A 64 2.18 13.69 -7.40
N VAL A 65 1.16 14.30 -7.98
CA VAL A 65 1.15 14.77 -9.38
C VAL A 65 0.81 16.26 -9.35
N GLY A 66 1.75 17.10 -9.73
CA GLY A 66 1.66 18.53 -9.46
C GLY A 66 1.55 18.81 -7.95
N SER A 67 0.49 19.51 -7.54
CA SER A 67 0.18 19.81 -6.12
C SER A 67 -0.77 18.80 -5.46
N GLU A 68 -1.27 17.81 -6.21
CA GLU A 68 -2.27 16.86 -5.72
C GLU A 68 -1.61 15.58 -5.19
N VAL A 69 -2.08 15.09 -4.04
CA VAL A 69 -1.81 13.73 -3.58
C VAL A 69 -2.68 12.77 -4.39
N VAL A 70 -2.04 11.78 -5.03
CA VAL A 70 -2.75 10.78 -5.86
C VAL A 70 -2.65 9.37 -5.29
N GLY A 71 -1.83 9.18 -4.25
CA GLY A 71 -1.72 7.92 -3.53
C GLY A 71 -0.87 8.08 -2.27
N PHE A 72 -0.96 7.11 -1.38
CA PHE A 72 -0.19 7.08 -0.15
C PHE A 72 0.09 5.65 0.31
N VAL A 73 1.11 5.51 1.16
CA VAL A 73 1.41 4.31 1.94
C VAL A 73 1.65 4.75 3.38
N LEU A 74 1.05 4.02 4.31
CA LEU A 74 1.36 4.09 5.74
C LEU A 74 2.02 2.77 6.14
N ALA A 75 3.21 2.84 6.73
CA ALA A 75 3.92 1.67 7.22
C ALA A 75 4.57 1.97 8.57
N SER A 76 4.40 1.07 9.52
CA SER A 76 4.91 1.19 10.88
C SER A 76 5.80 0.00 11.22
N ARG A 77 6.89 0.25 11.95
CA ARG A 77 7.80 -0.79 12.38
C ARG A 77 7.46 -1.25 13.79
N TYR A 78 7.28 -2.56 13.95
CA TYR A 78 7.09 -3.20 15.24
C TYR A 78 8.22 -4.23 15.44
N ALA A 79 9.06 -4.00 16.44
CA ALA A 79 10.32 -4.71 16.61
C ALA A 79 11.16 -4.62 15.30
N ASP A 80 11.44 -5.74 14.67
CA ASP A 80 12.23 -5.80 13.43
C ASP A 80 11.39 -6.09 12.17
N VAL A 81 10.07 -5.90 12.23
CA VAL A 81 9.14 -6.14 11.11
C VAL A 81 8.41 -4.86 10.74
N TRP A 82 8.33 -4.57 9.44
CA TRP A 82 7.51 -3.50 8.91
C TRP A 82 6.10 -3.98 8.60
N HIS A 83 5.11 -3.32 9.16
CA HIS A 83 3.70 -3.54 8.84
C HIS A 83 3.23 -2.48 7.85
N VAL A 84 2.81 -2.90 6.67
CA VAL A 84 2.14 -2.02 5.70
C VAL A 84 0.69 -1.90 6.13
N LEU A 85 0.37 -0.77 6.77
CA LEU A 85 -0.93 -0.54 7.40
C LEU A 85 -2.02 -0.13 6.42
N ASN A 86 -1.67 0.70 5.42
CA ASN A 86 -2.61 1.16 4.42
C ASN A 86 -1.87 1.55 3.13
N VAL A 87 -2.44 1.16 1.99
CA VAL A 87 -1.97 1.54 0.66
C VAL A 87 -3.17 1.94 -0.18
N ALA A 88 -3.20 3.16 -0.63
CA ALA A 88 -4.28 3.60 -1.51
C ALA A 88 -3.78 4.45 -2.68
N VAL A 89 -4.45 4.30 -3.81
CA VAL A 89 -4.27 5.13 -5.01
C VAL A 89 -5.63 5.63 -5.44
N ARG A 90 -5.72 6.92 -5.68
CA ARG A 90 -6.91 7.61 -6.19
C ARG A 90 -7.44 6.87 -7.44
N PRO A 91 -8.74 6.59 -7.55
CA PRO A 91 -9.30 5.71 -8.60
C PRO A 91 -8.89 6.09 -10.02
N ASP A 92 -8.85 7.38 -10.33
CA ASP A 92 -8.47 7.91 -11.64
C ASP A 92 -6.97 7.81 -11.97
N TYR A 93 -6.13 7.46 -10.98
CA TYR A 93 -4.69 7.22 -11.13
C TYR A 93 -4.29 5.74 -11.01
N ARG A 94 -5.26 4.84 -10.81
CA ARG A 94 -4.99 3.39 -10.75
C ARG A 94 -4.49 2.84 -12.09
N ARG A 95 -3.88 1.64 -12.04
CA ARG A 95 -3.34 0.91 -13.21
C ARG A 95 -2.21 1.64 -13.95
N ARG A 96 -1.53 2.56 -13.26
CA ARG A 96 -0.36 3.31 -13.74
C ARG A 96 0.93 2.93 -13.02
N GLY A 97 0.94 1.86 -12.24
CA GLY A 97 2.11 1.41 -11.48
C GLY A 97 2.38 2.17 -10.18
N ILE A 98 1.60 3.21 -9.84
CA ILE A 98 1.85 4.09 -8.68
C ILE A 98 1.94 3.30 -7.37
N GLY A 99 1.01 2.39 -7.09
CA GLY A 99 1.05 1.57 -5.88
C GLY A 99 2.32 0.73 -5.78
N ARG A 100 2.74 0.13 -6.90
CA ARG A 100 3.99 -0.65 -6.97
C ARG A 100 5.21 0.23 -6.69
N THR A 101 5.29 1.39 -7.31
CA THR A 101 6.41 2.31 -7.12
C THR A 101 6.49 2.83 -5.69
N MET A 102 5.36 3.17 -5.06
CA MET A 102 5.34 3.58 -3.65
C MET A 102 5.82 2.47 -2.71
N LEU A 103 5.37 1.24 -2.90
CA LEU A 103 5.82 0.11 -2.07
C LEU A 103 7.31 -0.18 -2.24
N LEU A 104 7.84 -0.11 -3.46
CA LEU A 104 9.29 -0.24 -3.69
C LEU A 104 10.08 0.85 -2.97
N GLU A 105 9.60 2.08 -2.97
CA GLU A 105 10.22 3.20 -2.23
C GLU A 105 10.22 2.95 -0.71
N VAL A 106 9.11 2.41 -0.15
CA VAL A 106 9.05 2.01 1.26
C VAL A 106 10.09 0.91 1.56
N PHE A 107 10.21 -0.09 0.68
CA PHE A 107 11.17 -1.17 0.87
C PHE A 107 12.61 -0.67 0.84
N GLU A 108 12.93 0.25 -0.06
CA GLU A 108 14.25 0.86 -0.15
C GLU A 108 14.59 1.66 1.12
N ARG A 109 13.66 2.52 1.56
CA ARG A 109 13.86 3.31 2.79
C ARG A 109 13.98 2.45 4.04
N ALA A 110 13.25 1.36 4.10
CA ALA A 110 13.30 0.43 5.23
C ALA A 110 14.66 -0.25 5.40
N GLN A 111 15.48 -0.33 4.35
CA GLN A 111 16.83 -0.92 4.41
C GLN A 111 17.81 -0.10 5.28
N ALA A 112 17.48 1.14 5.59
CA ALA A 112 18.29 1.95 6.50
C ALA A 112 18.30 1.43 7.95
N LEU A 113 17.38 0.53 8.30
CA LEU A 113 17.28 -0.11 9.62
C LEU A 113 17.29 -1.64 9.46
N PRO A 114 17.89 -2.39 10.41
CA PRO A 114 17.75 -3.84 10.44
C PRO A 114 16.27 -4.22 10.40
N ASN A 115 15.88 -5.11 9.50
CA ASN A 115 14.51 -5.59 9.42
C ASN A 115 14.46 -7.05 8.94
N LEU A 116 13.49 -7.80 9.46
CA LEU A 116 13.21 -9.18 9.07
C LEU A 116 12.31 -9.27 7.84
N GLY A 117 11.68 -8.15 7.46
CA GLY A 117 10.79 -8.12 6.30
C GLY A 117 9.54 -7.27 6.52
N PHE A 118 8.55 -7.55 5.69
CA PHE A 118 7.29 -6.81 5.64
C PHE A 118 6.11 -7.75 5.81
N THR A 119 5.08 -7.29 6.51
CA THR A 119 3.80 -7.97 6.60
C THR A 119 2.66 -7.02 6.30
N LEU A 120 1.54 -7.56 5.89
CA LEU A 120 0.28 -6.84 5.69
C LEU A 120 -0.92 -7.77 5.83
N GLU A 121 -2.08 -7.18 6.07
CA GLU A 121 -3.38 -7.82 5.92
C GLU A 121 -4.11 -7.21 4.73
N VAL A 122 -4.74 -8.06 3.93
CA VAL A 122 -5.53 -7.65 2.77
C VAL A 122 -6.82 -8.46 2.69
N ARG A 123 -7.94 -7.82 2.34
CA ARG A 123 -9.22 -8.52 2.13
C ARG A 123 -9.04 -9.66 1.12
N VAL A 124 -9.56 -10.83 1.43
CA VAL A 124 -9.48 -11.99 0.52
C VAL A 124 -10.16 -11.72 -0.84
N SER A 125 -11.13 -10.82 -0.87
CA SER A 125 -11.79 -10.38 -2.10
C SER A 125 -10.97 -9.40 -2.95
N ASN A 126 -9.94 -8.75 -2.38
CA ASN A 126 -9.14 -7.76 -3.08
C ASN A 126 -8.06 -8.39 -3.97
N SER A 127 -8.49 -9.12 -5.00
CA SER A 127 -7.60 -9.83 -5.93
C SER A 127 -6.57 -8.93 -6.61
N GLY A 128 -6.92 -7.66 -6.84
CA GLY A 128 -6.02 -6.68 -7.45
C GLY A 128 -4.84 -6.32 -6.54
N ALA A 129 -5.09 -6.10 -5.25
CA ALA A 129 -4.04 -5.84 -4.27
C ALA A 129 -3.20 -7.10 -4.00
N ILE A 130 -3.84 -8.27 -3.85
CA ILE A 130 -3.14 -9.55 -3.68
C ILE A 130 -2.18 -9.81 -4.83
N SER A 131 -2.62 -9.60 -6.09
CA SER A 131 -1.76 -9.75 -7.26
C SER A 131 -0.58 -8.77 -7.24
N LEU A 132 -0.80 -7.51 -6.80
CA LEU A 132 0.25 -6.52 -6.64
C LEU A 132 1.29 -7.00 -5.61
N TYR A 133 0.84 -7.44 -4.44
CA TYR A 133 1.73 -7.88 -3.36
C TYR A 133 2.52 -9.14 -3.74
N ARG A 134 1.88 -10.14 -4.35
CA ARG A 134 2.58 -11.31 -4.88
C ARG A 134 3.64 -10.93 -5.93
N GLY A 135 3.32 -9.99 -6.83
CA GLY A 135 4.25 -9.44 -7.80
C GLY A 135 5.41 -8.62 -7.21
N LEU A 136 5.33 -8.29 -5.91
CA LEU A 136 6.37 -7.64 -5.11
C LEU A 136 7.10 -8.60 -4.17
N GLY A 137 6.83 -9.91 -4.27
CA GLY A 137 7.52 -10.94 -3.49
C GLY A 137 6.88 -11.26 -2.13
N PHE A 138 5.64 -10.83 -1.88
CA PHE A 138 4.89 -11.32 -0.73
C PHE A 138 4.35 -12.72 -1.01
N ALA A 139 4.43 -13.58 0.01
CA ALA A 139 3.80 -14.89 0.04
C ALA A 139 2.61 -14.89 1.01
N ASP A 140 1.66 -15.78 0.75
CA ASP A 140 0.51 -16.00 1.63
C ASP A 140 1.03 -16.68 2.92
N HIS A 141 0.64 -16.17 4.09
CA HIS A 141 1.11 -16.65 5.39
C HIS A 141 -0.01 -17.17 6.29
N GLY A 142 -1.25 -16.85 6.01
CA GLY A 142 -2.40 -17.31 6.78
C GLY A 142 -3.65 -16.49 6.54
N ILE A 143 -4.72 -16.90 7.20
CA ILE A 143 -6.02 -16.21 7.15
C ILE A 143 -6.38 -15.78 8.57
N ARG A 144 -6.82 -14.54 8.71
CA ARG A 144 -7.45 -14.02 9.94
C ARG A 144 -8.94 -13.90 9.70
N ALA A 145 -9.71 -14.84 10.27
CA ALA A 145 -11.16 -14.91 10.07
C ALA A 145 -11.87 -13.69 10.64
N GLY A 146 -12.86 -13.15 9.91
CA GLY A 146 -13.71 -12.04 10.34
C GLY A 146 -12.96 -10.75 10.70
N TYR A 147 -11.79 -10.51 10.15
CA TYR A 147 -10.94 -9.37 10.48
C TYR A 147 -11.59 -8.02 10.16
N TYR A 148 -12.26 -7.94 9.02
CA TYR A 148 -12.95 -6.72 8.59
C TYR A 148 -14.37 -6.67 9.14
N THR A 149 -14.60 -5.78 10.09
CA THR A 149 -15.84 -5.72 10.89
C THR A 149 -17.04 -5.15 10.15
N ASP A 150 -16.84 -4.50 9.01
CA ASP A 150 -17.91 -3.92 8.20
C ASP A 150 -18.77 -4.99 7.49
N ASN A 151 -18.17 -6.10 7.10
CA ASN A 151 -18.84 -7.20 6.39
C ASN A 151 -18.42 -8.60 6.86
N ASN A 152 -17.69 -8.67 7.98
CA ASN A 152 -17.13 -9.90 8.54
C ASN A 152 -16.23 -10.70 7.57
N GLU A 153 -15.56 -9.98 6.67
CA GLU A 153 -14.67 -10.57 5.69
C GLU A 153 -13.32 -10.96 6.31
N ASP A 154 -12.76 -12.06 5.83
CA ASP A 154 -11.45 -12.52 6.23
C ASP A 154 -10.34 -11.65 5.65
N ALA A 155 -9.21 -11.57 6.36
CA ALA A 155 -7.97 -11.04 5.86
C ALA A 155 -6.98 -12.13 5.50
N LEU A 156 -6.38 -12.04 4.33
CA LEU A 156 -5.17 -12.76 3.98
C LEU A 156 -3.98 -12.03 4.59
N ILE A 157 -3.21 -12.74 5.42
CA ILE A 157 -1.93 -12.26 5.94
C ILE A 157 -0.87 -12.59 4.90
N MET A 158 -0.05 -11.61 4.55
CA MET A 158 1.02 -11.81 3.57
C MET A 158 2.37 -11.33 4.14
N TRP A 159 3.43 -12.05 3.79
CA TRP A 159 4.79 -11.77 4.23
C TRP A 159 5.76 -11.64 3.05
N ARG A 160 6.72 -10.72 3.22
CA ARG A 160 7.85 -10.54 2.31
C ARG A 160 9.15 -10.41 3.12
N GLY A 161 10.12 -11.26 2.86
CA GLY A 161 11.35 -11.39 3.66
C GLY A 161 11.25 -12.58 4.61
N GLY A 162 12.18 -12.69 5.56
CA GLY A 162 12.13 -13.74 6.57
C GLY A 162 10.92 -13.58 7.48
N SER A 163 10.09 -14.61 7.61
CA SER A 163 9.07 -14.67 8.66
C SER A 163 9.77 -14.88 10.03
N PRO A 164 9.19 -14.41 11.14
CA PRO A 164 9.70 -14.73 12.48
C PRO A 164 9.82 -16.24 12.76
N GLU A 165 9.10 -17.05 11.98
CA GLU A 165 9.14 -18.51 12.05
C GLU A 165 10.15 -19.13 11.08
N ASP A 166 10.68 -18.36 10.13
CA ASP A 166 11.74 -18.84 9.24
C ASP A 166 13.08 -18.82 9.99
N PRO A 167 13.85 -19.92 9.96
CA PRO A 167 15.20 -19.89 10.52
C PRO A 167 16.00 -18.79 9.81
N ALA A 168 16.76 -18.02 10.61
CA ALA A 168 17.62 -16.97 10.07
C ALA A 168 18.44 -17.54 8.91
N PRO A 169 18.55 -16.82 7.75
CA PRO A 169 19.35 -17.30 6.64
C PRO A 169 20.77 -17.54 7.15
N GLU A 170 21.24 -18.78 7.02
CA GLU A 170 22.61 -19.13 7.37
C GLU A 170 23.54 -18.16 6.64
N ALA A 171 24.38 -17.46 7.40
CA ALA A 171 25.40 -16.59 6.84
C ALA A 171 26.25 -17.44 5.90
N ARG A 172 26.08 -17.23 4.58
CA ARG A 172 26.97 -17.82 3.59
C ARG A 172 28.33 -17.20 3.78
N GLY A 173 29.25 -18.00 4.34
CA GLY A 173 30.67 -17.70 4.46
C GLY A 173 31.35 -17.56 3.10
#